data_b103d7cf7de7ec8bb6ca7f793d46f01d
#
_entry.id   b103d7cf7de7ec8bb6ca7f793d46f01d
#
_cell.length_a   1.000
_cell.length_b   1.000
_cell.length_c   1.000
_cell.angle_alpha   90.00
_cell.angle_beta   90.00
_cell.angle_gamma   90.00
#
_symmetry.space_group_name_H-M   'P 1'
#
loop_
_entity.id
_entity.type
_entity.pdbx_description
1 polymer ?
#
loop_
_entity_poly.entity_id
_entity_poly.type
_entity_poly.pdbx_seq_one_letter_code
_entity_poly.pdbx_strand_id
1 'polypeptide(L)'
;MASLLCTIFILPLKHQSSGERSMLNGFQESAQKVQDRNELSLVPLYEFYDTLHSFLDTAVRSVIERAERAADNNQGLTKEDVKLLKLLYLIRYIDDVKSNIENLTILMADTITVDKLELKNAVKESLERLVRQNYVARNGDIYTFLTDEEQDITREIKNTPVDTSSIISKIGDMIFSDIYQNKKYRYGKYDFSFDERVDGLNIGNTGSDMCLRFMTVAADASDRQELKLITDSKNDEAICVLSDSYPYFESIEL
;
A
#
# COMPACT_ATOMS: atom_id res chain seq x y z
N MET A 1 -11.60 -0.46 -25.57
CA MET A 1 -12.76 -0.90 -24.78
C MET A 1 -13.18 -2.35 -25.07
N ALA A 2 -13.45 -2.74 -26.31
CA ALA A 2 -13.81 -4.14 -26.63
C ALA A 2 -12.76 -5.17 -26.20
N SER A 3 -11.47 -4.88 -26.34
CA SER A 3 -10.37 -5.74 -25.89
C SER A 3 -10.36 -5.94 -24.37
N LEU A 4 -10.62 -4.88 -23.59
CA LEU A 4 -10.66 -4.90 -22.14
C LEU A 4 -11.84 -5.76 -21.63
N LEU A 5 -13.02 -5.57 -22.20
CA LEU A 5 -14.19 -6.39 -21.90
C LEU A 5 -13.97 -7.85 -22.28
N CYS A 6 -13.35 -8.12 -23.42
CA CYS A 6 -13.01 -9.48 -23.84
C CYS A 6 -12.09 -10.16 -22.80
N THR A 7 -11.07 -9.46 -22.29
CA THR A 7 -10.17 -9.99 -21.27
C THR A 7 -10.88 -10.26 -19.95
N ILE A 8 -11.73 -9.34 -19.49
CA ILE A 8 -12.53 -9.49 -18.26
C ILE A 8 -13.47 -10.69 -18.32
N PHE A 9 -14.10 -10.93 -19.47
CA PHE A 9 -15.04 -12.04 -19.64
C PHE A 9 -14.38 -13.40 -19.95
N ILE A 10 -13.20 -13.41 -20.54
CA ILE A 10 -12.50 -14.66 -20.92
C ILE A 10 -11.66 -15.23 -19.77
N LEU A 11 -10.99 -14.40 -18.96
CA LEU A 11 -10.11 -14.84 -17.87
C LEU A 11 -10.79 -15.68 -16.79
N PRO A 12 -11.97 -15.28 -16.25
CA PRO A 12 -12.69 -16.08 -15.26
C PRO A 12 -13.34 -17.35 -15.86
N LEU A 13 -13.52 -17.39 -17.19
CA LEU A 13 -14.28 -18.43 -17.90
C LEU A 13 -13.38 -19.46 -18.58
N LYS A 14 -12.10 -19.53 -18.27
CA LYS A 14 -11.13 -20.47 -18.87
C LYS A 14 -11.54 -21.95 -18.83
N HIS A 15 -12.60 -22.30 -18.13
CA HIS A 15 -13.10 -23.66 -17.98
C HIS A 15 -14.52 -23.92 -18.57
N GLN A 16 -15.14 -22.93 -19.23
CA GLN A 16 -16.46 -23.15 -19.83
C GLN A 16 -16.56 -22.51 -21.22
N SER A 17 -17.10 -23.27 -22.17
CA SER A 17 -17.32 -22.92 -23.59
C SER A 17 -18.39 -21.84 -23.85
N SER A 18 -18.71 -21.00 -22.87
CA SER A 18 -19.82 -20.04 -22.91
C SER A 18 -19.38 -18.54 -22.93
N GLY A 19 -18.09 -18.27 -23.13
CA GLY A 19 -17.54 -16.91 -23.00
C GLY A 19 -18.22 -15.84 -23.86
N GLU A 20 -18.54 -16.16 -25.11
CA GLU A 20 -19.19 -15.20 -26.03
C GLU A 20 -20.64 -14.88 -25.60
N ARG A 21 -21.41 -15.88 -25.14
CA ARG A 21 -22.78 -15.68 -24.65
C ARG A 21 -22.79 -14.85 -23.36
N SER A 22 -21.85 -15.08 -22.46
CA SER A 22 -21.72 -14.31 -21.22
C SER A 22 -21.39 -12.84 -21.50
N MET A 23 -20.55 -12.57 -22.50
CA MET A 23 -20.22 -11.21 -22.90
C MET A 23 -21.43 -10.48 -23.49
N LEU A 24 -22.21 -11.13 -24.35
CA LEU A 24 -23.45 -10.58 -24.92
C LEU A 24 -24.50 -10.31 -23.84
N ASN A 25 -24.69 -11.26 -22.91
CA ASN A 25 -25.61 -11.06 -21.78
C ASN A 25 -25.18 -9.89 -20.91
N GLY A 26 -23.88 -9.79 -20.57
CA GLY A 26 -23.34 -8.68 -19.80
C GLY A 26 -23.53 -7.33 -20.47
N PHE A 27 -23.34 -7.28 -21.77
CA PHE A 27 -23.61 -6.08 -22.55
C PHE A 27 -25.12 -5.73 -22.54
N GLN A 28 -26.01 -6.72 -22.74
CA GLN A 28 -27.46 -6.53 -22.71
C GLN A 28 -27.94 -6.05 -21.33
N GLU A 29 -27.52 -6.69 -20.26
CA GLU A 29 -27.88 -6.32 -18.88
C GLU A 29 -27.38 -4.91 -18.54
N SER A 30 -26.14 -4.58 -18.91
CA SER A 30 -25.58 -3.25 -18.70
C SER A 30 -26.31 -2.19 -19.52
N ALA A 31 -26.69 -2.49 -20.77
CA ALA A 31 -27.47 -1.61 -21.60
C ALA A 31 -28.86 -1.35 -21.00
N GLN A 32 -29.50 -2.38 -20.45
CA GLN A 32 -30.79 -2.26 -19.76
C GLN A 32 -30.70 -1.37 -18.50
N LYS A 33 -29.62 -1.47 -17.74
CA LYS A 33 -29.39 -0.62 -16.54
C LYS A 33 -29.25 0.86 -16.86
N VAL A 34 -28.81 1.20 -18.05
CA VAL A 34 -28.58 2.61 -18.48
C VAL A 34 -29.61 3.12 -19.48
N GLN A 35 -30.59 2.29 -19.90
CA GLN A 35 -31.57 2.66 -20.94
C GLN A 35 -32.38 3.93 -20.60
N ASP A 36 -32.64 4.16 -19.32
CA ASP A 36 -33.41 5.31 -18.82
C ASP A 36 -32.52 6.49 -18.41
N ARG A 37 -31.20 6.40 -18.62
CA ARG A 37 -30.27 7.49 -18.31
C ARG A 37 -30.21 8.48 -19.47
N ASN A 38 -29.77 9.70 -19.15
CA ASN A 38 -29.64 10.79 -20.12
C ASN A 38 -28.51 10.53 -21.14
N GLU A 39 -28.52 11.29 -22.22
CA GLU A 39 -27.41 11.39 -23.16
C GLU A 39 -26.09 11.67 -22.40
N LEU A 40 -24.97 11.15 -22.91
CA LEU A 40 -23.64 11.26 -22.33
C LEU A 40 -23.40 10.37 -21.07
N SER A 41 -24.35 9.49 -20.73
CA SER A 41 -24.11 8.48 -19.70
C SER A 41 -23.08 7.45 -20.15
N LEU A 42 -22.24 7.04 -19.22
CA LEU A 42 -21.27 5.95 -19.38
C LEU A 42 -21.73 4.73 -18.57
N VAL A 43 -21.30 3.55 -18.98
CA VAL A 43 -21.45 2.33 -18.17
C VAL A 43 -20.13 2.12 -17.41
N PRO A 44 -20.08 2.38 -16.10
CA PRO A 44 -18.88 2.12 -15.33
C PRO A 44 -18.53 0.64 -15.34
N LEU A 45 -17.24 0.33 -15.26
CA LEU A 45 -16.77 -1.05 -15.40
C LEU A 45 -17.29 -1.96 -14.27
N TYR A 46 -17.49 -1.45 -13.06
CA TYR A 46 -17.99 -2.22 -11.92
C TYR A 46 -19.40 -2.82 -12.14
N GLU A 47 -20.22 -2.23 -13.03
CA GLU A 47 -21.56 -2.72 -13.35
C GLU A 47 -21.55 -4.13 -13.98
N PHE A 48 -20.44 -4.53 -14.59
CA PHE A 48 -20.27 -5.85 -15.17
C PHE A 48 -20.03 -6.94 -14.14
N TYR A 49 -19.72 -6.57 -12.88
CA TYR A 49 -19.49 -7.55 -11.81
C TYR A 49 -20.70 -8.44 -11.58
N ASP A 50 -21.90 -7.88 -11.53
CA ASP A 50 -23.14 -8.62 -11.24
C ASP A 50 -23.43 -9.70 -12.29
N THR A 51 -23.13 -9.42 -13.56
CA THR A 51 -23.26 -10.41 -14.65
C THR A 51 -22.27 -11.57 -14.49
N LEU A 52 -21.09 -11.30 -13.96
CA LEU A 52 -20.05 -12.29 -13.75
C LEU A 52 -20.19 -13.03 -12.42
N HIS A 53 -20.99 -12.53 -11.49
CA HIS A 53 -21.12 -13.02 -10.11
C HIS A 53 -21.33 -14.54 -10.01
N SER A 54 -22.17 -15.12 -10.88
CA SER A 54 -22.45 -16.57 -10.88
C SER A 54 -21.26 -17.43 -11.34
N PHE A 55 -20.29 -16.85 -12.02
CA PHE A 55 -19.11 -17.53 -12.57
C PHE A 55 -17.85 -17.30 -11.71
N LEU A 56 -17.93 -16.44 -10.71
CA LEU A 56 -16.81 -16.12 -9.85
C LEU A 56 -16.57 -17.20 -8.80
N ASP A 57 -15.31 -17.31 -8.39
CA ASP A 57 -14.93 -18.16 -7.26
C ASP A 57 -15.68 -17.74 -5.99
N THR A 58 -16.04 -18.72 -5.18
CA THR A 58 -16.75 -18.52 -3.90
C THR A 58 -15.94 -17.62 -2.95
N ALA A 59 -14.61 -17.75 -2.94
CA ALA A 59 -13.72 -16.93 -2.11
C ALA A 59 -13.82 -15.45 -2.44
N VAL A 60 -13.91 -15.10 -3.72
CA VAL A 60 -14.08 -13.71 -4.17
C VAL A 60 -15.47 -13.18 -3.83
N ARG A 61 -16.51 -14.00 -4.09
CA ARG A 61 -17.89 -13.62 -3.78
C ARG A 61 -18.06 -13.31 -2.31
N SER A 62 -17.50 -14.15 -1.42
CA SER A 62 -17.59 -13.95 0.03
C SER A 62 -17.04 -12.60 0.47
N VAL A 63 -15.90 -12.15 -0.11
CA VAL A 63 -15.29 -10.85 0.19
C VAL A 63 -16.22 -9.70 -0.20
N ILE A 64 -16.75 -9.72 -1.43
CA ILE A 64 -17.62 -8.65 -1.92
C ILE A 64 -18.94 -8.63 -1.13
N GLU A 65 -19.59 -9.78 -0.90
CA GLU A 65 -20.82 -9.88 -0.12
C GLU A 65 -20.63 -9.42 1.35
N ARG A 66 -19.45 -9.66 1.92
CA ARG A 66 -19.11 -9.14 3.25
C ARG A 66 -18.97 -7.62 3.22
N ALA A 67 -18.34 -7.06 2.20
CA ALA A 67 -18.22 -5.62 2.03
C ALA A 67 -19.58 -4.95 1.80
N GLU A 68 -20.50 -5.58 1.01
CA GLU A 68 -21.87 -5.12 0.81
C GLU A 68 -22.64 -5.06 2.13
N ARG A 69 -22.58 -6.14 2.92
CA ARG A 69 -23.21 -6.18 4.26
C ARG A 69 -22.64 -5.12 5.20
N ALA A 70 -21.33 -4.89 5.16
CA ALA A 70 -20.68 -3.85 5.97
C ALA A 70 -21.14 -2.44 5.55
N ALA A 71 -21.31 -2.20 4.26
CA ALA A 71 -21.81 -0.92 3.74
C ALA A 71 -23.29 -0.71 4.10
N ASP A 72 -24.15 -1.75 3.98
CA ASP A 72 -25.58 -1.66 4.32
C ASP A 72 -25.79 -1.43 5.82
N ASN A 73 -24.92 -1.95 6.67
CA ASN A 73 -24.97 -1.79 8.11
C ASN A 73 -24.17 -0.57 8.63
N ASN A 74 -23.64 0.28 7.75
CA ASN A 74 -22.78 1.42 8.09
C ASN A 74 -21.57 1.04 8.98
N GLN A 75 -20.97 -0.12 8.73
CA GLN A 75 -19.81 -0.64 9.45
C GLN A 75 -18.49 -0.14 8.83
N GLY A 76 -18.40 1.18 8.60
CA GLY A 76 -17.19 1.84 8.12
C GLY A 76 -16.92 1.72 6.62
N LEU A 77 -17.80 1.10 5.84
CA LEU A 77 -17.83 1.12 4.39
C LEU A 77 -19.08 1.83 3.87
N THR A 78 -18.99 2.31 2.64
CA THR A 78 -20.10 2.91 1.89
C THR A 78 -20.39 2.08 0.63
N LYS A 79 -21.55 2.32 -0.01
CA LYS A 79 -21.89 1.67 -1.27
C LYS A 79 -20.90 2.02 -2.39
N GLU A 80 -20.33 3.20 -2.36
CA GLU A 80 -19.31 3.61 -3.34
C GLU A 80 -18.01 2.81 -3.15
N ASP A 81 -17.65 2.47 -1.90
CA ASP A 81 -16.50 1.61 -1.62
C ASP A 81 -16.67 0.22 -2.22
N VAL A 82 -17.89 -0.33 -2.14
CA VAL A 82 -18.21 -1.63 -2.74
C VAL A 82 -18.12 -1.59 -4.27
N LYS A 83 -18.60 -0.54 -4.91
CA LYS A 83 -18.45 -0.35 -6.37
C LYS A 83 -16.97 -0.32 -6.77
N LEU A 84 -16.15 0.41 -6.02
CA LEU A 84 -14.70 0.49 -6.25
C LEU A 84 -14.02 -0.87 -6.00
N LEU A 85 -14.45 -1.61 -4.99
CA LEU A 85 -13.94 -2.95 -4.70
C LEU A 85 -14.27 -3.95 -5.83
N LYS A 86 -15.50 -3.90 -6.37
CA LYS A 86 -15.91 -4.67 -7.57
C LYS A 86 -15.04 -4.31 -8.77
N LEU A 87 -14.77 -3.03 -8.99
CA LEU A 87 -13.89 -2.56 -10.05
C LEU A 87 -12.46 -3.11 -9.90
N LEU A 88 -11.86 -2.97 -8.72
CA LEU A 88 -10.50 -3.47 -8.43
C LEU A 88 -10.38 -4.96 -8.69
N TYR A 89 -11.41 -5.73 -8.32
CA TYR A 89 -11.44 -7.16 -8.65
C TYR A 89 -11.44 -7.40 -10.16
N LEU A 90 -12.29 -6.70 -10.92
CA LEU A 90 -12.41 -6.90 -12.37
C LEU A 90 -11.12 -6.59 -13.13
N ILE A 91 -10.34 -5.60 -12.66
CA ILE A 91 -9.07 -5.23 -13.30
C ILE A 91 -7.87 -5.99 -12.76
N ARG A 92 -8.02 -6.80 -11.70
CA ARG A 92 -6.91 -7.49 -11.03
C ARG A 92 -6.05 -8.32 -11.97
N TYR A 93 -6.64 -8.92 -12.99
CA TYR A 93 -5.97 -9.82 -13.93
C TYR A 93 -5.69 -9.17 -15.30
N ILE A 94 -5.74 -7.84 -15.37
CA ILE A 94 -5.54 -7.09 -16.61
C ILE A 94 -4.23 -6.33 -16.49
N ASP A 95 -3.17 -6.87 -17.10
CA ASP A 95 -1.82 -6.28 -17.02
C ASP A 95 -1.72 -4.89 -17.67
N ASP A 96 -2.55 -4.63 -18.70
CA ASP A 96 -2.55 -3.36 -19.44
C ASP A 96 -3.16 -2.19 -18.64
N VAL A 97 -3.87 -2.45 -17.54
CA VAL A 97 -4.55 -1.44 -16.73
C VAL A 97 -4.00 -1.39 -15.32
N LYS A 98 -3.15 -0.42 -15.04
CA LYS A 98 -2.66 -0.19 -13.69
C LYS A 98 -3.79 0.31 -12.78
N SER A 99 -3.93 -0.29 -11.61
CA SER A 99 -4.91 0.06 -10.59
C SER A 99 -4.48 1.28 -9.75
N ASN A 100 -4.08 2.36 -10.41
CA ASN A 100 -3.75 3.64 -9.77
C ASN A 100 -4.99 4.57 -9.70
N ILE A 101 -4.90 5.61 -8.87
CA ILE A 101 -6.02 6.54 -8.63
C ILE A 101 -6.56 7.16 -9.93
N GLU A 102 -5.69 7.52 -10.88
CA GLU A 102 -6.11 8.14 -12.15
C GLU A 102 -6.95 7.19 -12.99
N ASN A 103 -6.50 5.97 -13.18
CA ASN A 103 -7.22 4.97 -13.95
C ASN A 103 -8.51 4.53 -13.25
N LEU A 104 -8.47 4.36 -11.93
CA LEU A 104 -9.67 4.03 -11.15
C LEU A 104 -10.72 5.14 -11.25
N THR A 105 -10.31 6.41 -11.19
CA THR A 105 -11.23 7.55 -11.36
C THR A 105 -11.91 7.51 -12.73
N ILE A 106 -11.17 7.24 -13.80
CA ILE A 106 -11.72 7.14 -15.16
C ILE A 106 -12.70 5.97 -15.28
N LEU A 107 -12.37 4.81 -14.71
CA LEU A 107 -13.18 3.59 -14.79
C LEU A 107 -14.44 3.64 -13.90
N MET A 108 -14.47 4.51 -12.90
CA MET A 108 -15.62 4.76 -12.04
C MET A 108 -16.61 5.78 -12.62
N ALA A 109 -16.22 6.53 -13.64
CA ALA A 109 -17.06 7.58 -14.22
C ALA A 109 -18.34 6.99 -14.84
N ASP A 110 -19.48 7.55 -14.49
CA ASP A 110 -20.83 7.16 -14.96
C ASP A 110 -21.41 8.16 -15.99
N THR A 111 -20.75 9.29 -16.19
CA THR A 111 -21.08 10.29 -17.19
C THR A 111 -19.83 10.97 -17.73
N ILE A 112 -19.90 11.46 -18.98
CA ILE A 112 -18.79 12.23 -19.59
C ILE A 112 -18.61 13.60 -18.92
N THR A 113 -19.66 14.13 -18.31
CA THR A 113 -19.68 15.47 -17.68
C THR A 113 -19.35 15.45 -16.19
N VAL A 114 -18.90 14.32 -15.64
CA VAL A 114 -18.54 14.21 -14.22
C VAL A 114 -17.41 15.19 -13.85
N ASP A 115 -17.50 15.82 -12.69
CA ASP A 115 -16.37 16.56 -12.14
C ASP A 115 -15.26 15.57 -11.76
N LYS A 116 -14.21 15.57 -12.59
CA LYS A 116 -13.08 14.65 -12.43
C LYS A 116 -12.34 14.84 -11.09
N LEU A 117 -12.28 16.08 -10.59
CA LEU A 117 -11.57 16.37 -9.34
C LEU A 117 -12.36 15.85 -8.13
N GLU A 118 -13.66 16.09 -8.12
CA GLU A 118 -14.57 15.59 -7.09
C GLU A 118 -14.58 14.06 -7.07
N LEU A 119 -14.74 13.42 -8.23
CA LEU A 119 -14.70 11.96 -8.35
C LEU A 119 -13.36 11.39 -7.90
N LYS A 120 -12.24 12.03 -8.24
CA LYS A 120 -10.90 11.62 -7.80
C LYS A 120 -10.76 11.67 -6.28
N ASN A 121 -11.29 12.69 -5.64
CA ASN A 121 -11.26 12.81 -4.17
C ASN A 121 -12.14 11.72 -3.53
N ALA A 122 -13.33 11.47 -4.06
CA ALA A 122 -14.20 10.39 -3.60
C ALA A 122 -13.53 9.00 -3.73
N VAL A 123 -12.85 8.74 -4.85
CA VAL A 123 -12.09 7.51 -5.06
C VAL A 123 -10.94 7.37 -4.04
N LYS A 124 -10.22 8.45 -3.73
CA LYS A 124 -9.16 8.43 -2.71
C LYS A 124 -9.70 8.06 -1.33
N GLU A 125 -10.77 8.73 -0.90
CA GLU A 125 -11.41 8.44 0.39
C GLU A 125 -11.92 7.00 0.47
N SER A 126 -12.49 6.49 -0.62
CA SER A 126 -12.93 5.09 -0.71
C SER A 126 -11.75 4.12 -0.61
N LEU A 127 -10.64 4.39 -1.30
CA LEU A 127 -9.42 3.58 -1.21
C LEU A 127 -8.84 3.58 0.21
N GLU A 128 -8.81 4.72 0.88
CA GLU A 128 -8.33 4.82 2.28
C GLU A 128 -9.19 3.98 3.23
N ARG A 129 -10.53 3.98 3.08
CA ARG A 129 -11.42 3.12 3.85
C ARG A 129 -11.18 1.64 3.58
N LEU A 130 -11.07 1.25 2.30
CA LEU A 130 -10.85 -0.13 1.89
C LEU A 130 -9.49 -0.68 2.37
N VAL A 131 -8.44 0.13 2.31
CA VAL A 131 -7.09 -0.23 2.82
C VAL A 131 -7.12 -0.37 4.34
N ARG A 132 -7.74 0.58 5.05
CA ARG A 132 -7.86 0.54 6.51
C ARG A 132 -8.62 -0.71 6.99
N GLN A 133 -9.64 -1.13 6.25
CA GLN A 133 -10.42 -2.33 6.56
C GLN A 133 -9.86 -3.61 5.95
N ASN A 134 -8.68 -3.55 5.34
CA ASN A 134 -7.94 -4.68 4.81
C ASN A 134 -8.61 -5.40 3.63
N TYR A 135 -9.50 -4.74 2.89
CA TYR A 135 -10.05 -5.27 1.62
C TYR A 135 -9.10 -5.06 0.44
N VAL A 136 -8.23 -4.07 0.56
CA VAL A 136 -7.32 -3.64 -0.50
C VAL A 136 -5.92 -3.45 0.07
N ALA A 137 -4.91 -3.95 -0.62
CA ALA A 137 -3.51 -3.62 -0.36
C ALA A 137 -3.08 -2.44 -1.20
N ARG A 138 -2.19 -1.62 -0.65
CA ARG A 138 -1.53 -0.53 -1.35
C ARG A 138 -0.03 -0.82 -1.47
N ASN A 139 0.49 -0.77 -2.69
CA ASN A 139 1.93 -0.85 -2.94
C ASN A 139 2.33 0.34 -3.82
N GLY A 140 2.92 1.36 -3.20
CA GLY A 140 3.18 2.64 -3.86
C GLY A 140 1.89 3.29 -4.35
N ASP A 141 1.74 3.41 -5.68
CA ASP A 141 0.56 4.00 -6.34
C ASP A 141 -0.45 2.95 -6.82
N ILE A 142 -0.19 1.67 -6.60
CA ILE A 142 -1.02 0.56 -7.06
C ILE A 142 -1.87 0.01 -5.92
N TYR A 143 -3.14 -0.23 -6.19
CA TYR A 143 -4.12 -0.77 -5.27
C TYR A 143 -4.59 -2.15 -5.74
N THR A 144 -4.54 -3.14 -4.87
CA THR A 144 -4.84 -4.54 -5.22
C THR A 144 -5.97 -5.08 -4.34
N PHE A 145 -6.98 -5.66 -4.96
CA PHE A 145 -8.03 -6.41 -4.27
C PHE A 145 -7.43 -7.61 -3.53
N LEU A 146 -7.82 -7.82 -2.28
CA LEU A 146 -7.37 -8.94 -1.46
C LEU A 146 -8.47 -9.99 -1.32
N THR A 147 -8.16 -11.25 -1.61
CA THR A 147 -8.99 -12.42 -1.25
C THR A 147 -9.01 -12.62 0.27
N ASP A 148 -9.89 -13.49 0.78
CA ASP A 148 -9.94 -13.79 2.22
C ASP A 148 -8.59 -14.28 2.75
N GLU A 149 -7.92 -15.18 2.03
CA GLU A 149 -6.60 -15.70 2.40
C GLU A 149 -5.53 -14.60 2.43
N GLU A 150 -5.53 -13.72 1.43
CA GLU A 150 -4.59 -12.59 1.37
C GLU A 150 -4.87 -11.56 2.46
N GLN A 151 -6.13 -11.36 2.84
CA GLN A 151 -6.51 -10.51 3.98
C GLN A 151 -6.00 -11.09 5.31
N ASP A 152 -6.11 -12.40 5.50
CA ASP A 152 -5.62 -13.08 6.70
C ASP A 152 -4.09 -12.98 6.80
N ILE A 153 -3.38 -13.26 5.71
CA ILE A 153 -1.91 -13.09 5.65
C ILE A 153 -1.52 -11.64 5.94
N THR A 154 -2.19 -10.67 5.31
CA THR A 154 -1.88 -9.25 5.53
C THR A 154 -2.16 -8.83 6.98
N ARG A 155 -3.19 -9.40 7.60
CA ARG A 155 -3.52 -9.16 9.01
C ARG A 155 -2.47 -9.79 9.93
N GLU A 156 -2.00 -10.98 9.62
CA GLU A 156 -0.94 -11.65 10.37
C GLU A 156 0.38 -10.87 10.28
N ILE A 157 0.77 -10.41 9.10
CA ILE A 157 1.94 -9.54 8.91
C ILE A 157 1.82 -8.29 9.77
N LYS A 158 0.68 -7.57 9.72
CA LYS A 158 0.45 -6.34 10.52
C LYS A 158 0.44 -6.59 12.03
N ASN A 159 0.06 -7.77 12.47
CA ASN A 159 -0.02 -8.13 13.89
C ASN A 159 1.27 -8.79 14.40
N THR A 160 2.23 -9.11 13.52
CA THR A 160 3.52 -9.67 13.92
C THR A 160 4.40 -8.54 14.44
N PRO A 161 4.72 -8.53 15.74
CA PRO A 161 5.58 -7.49 16.30
C PRO A 161 7.00 -7.65 15.74
N VAL A 162 7.52 -6.59 15.15
CA VAL A 162 8.92 -6.54 14.74
C VAL A 162 9.74 -6.06 15.94
N ASP A 163 10.80 -6.79 16.26
CA ASP A 163 11.69 -6.41 17.36
C ASP A 163 12.42 -5.11 17.00
N THR A 164 12.33 -4.13 17.90
CA THR A 164 12.95 -2.80 17.74
C THR A 164 14.45 -2.90 17.45
N SER A 165 15.15 -3.86 18.03
CA SER A 165 16.58 -4.06 17.76
C SER A 165 16.84 -4.49 16.31
N SER A 166 15.94 -5.24 15.70
CA SER A 166 16.03 -5.61 14.28
C SER A 166 15.85 -4.39 13.36
N ILE A 167 14.93 -3.50 13.69
CA ILE A 167 14.74 -2.23 12.96
C ILE A 167 15.99 -1.36 13.10
N ILE A 168 16.52 -1.20 14.32
CA ILE A 168 17.74 -0.42 14.58
C ILE A 168 18.94 -1.01 13.83
N SER A 169 19.10 -2.34 13.81
CA SER A 169 20.16 -3.00 13.04
C SER A 169 20.03 -2.69 11.55
N LYS A 170 18.82 -2.77 10.99
CA LYS A 170 18.57 -2.46 9.58
C LYS A 170 18.88 -1.00 9.25
N ILE A 171 18.49 -0.06 10.12
CA ILE A 171 18.86 1.36 9.99
C ILE A 171 20.38 1.52 9.99
N GLY A 172 21.07 0.81 10.89
CA GLY A 172 22.52 0.80 10.96
C GLY A 172 23.19 0.31 9.68
N ASP A 173 22.70 -0.80 9.13
CA ASP A 173 23.17 -1.32 7.84
C ASP A 173 22.98 -0.30 6.71
N MET A 174 21.82 0.35 6.62
CA MET A 174 21.55 1.38 5.61
C MET A 174 22.49 2.59 5.80
N ILE A 175 22.69 3.05 7.03
CA ILE A 175 23.58 4.20 7.29
C ILE A 175 25.02 3.86 6.93
N PHE A 176 25.56 2.77 7.43
CA PHE A 176 27.00 2.49 7.35
C PHE A 176 27.42 1.68 6.10
N SER A 177 26.45 1.07 5.39
CA SER A 177 26.76 0.36 4.14
C SER A 177 26.36 1.14 2.90
N ASP A 178 25.25 1.91 2.95
CA ASP A 178 24.72 2.58 1.77
C ASP A 178 24.99 4.09 1.76
N ILE A 179 24.88 4.77 2.92
CA ILE A 179 24.98 6.24 3.01
C ILE A 179 26.41 6.67 3.37
N TYR A 180 26.96 6.14 4.47
CA TYR A 180 28.27 6.53 4.99
C TYR A 180 29.22 5.32 5.06
N GLN A 181 29.88 5.06 3.94
CA GLN A 181 30.73 3.87 3.76
C GLN A 181 32.15 4.02 4.32
N ASN A 182 32.52 5.22 4.79
CA ASN A 182 33.85 5.47 5.31
C ASN A 182 34.03 4.83 6.69
N LYS A 183 34.99 3.92 6.82
CA LYS A 183 35.32 3.23 8.07
C LYS A 183 36.37 3.94 8.92
N LYS A 184 36.93 5.05 8.40
CA LYS A 184 37.98 5.83 9.05
C LYS A 184 37.79 7.31 8.74
N TYR A 185 38.07 8.13 9.73
CA TYR A 185 38.25 9.56 9.55
C TYR A 185 39.70 9.89 9.29
N ARG A 186 40.00 10.63 8.20
CA ARG A 186 41.35 11.02 7.86
C ARG A 186 41.62 12.49 8.20
N TYR A 187 42.61 12.71 9.01
CA TYR A 187 43.05 14.06 9.32
C TYR A 187 44.57 14.21 9.01
N GLY A 188 44.89 14.97 7.97
CA GLY A 188 46.25 15.09 7.47
C GLY A 188 46.81 13.76 6.99
N LYS A 189 47.85 13.26 7.67
CA LYS A 189 48.47 11.95 7.39
C LYS A 189 48.01 10.82 8.33
N TYR A 190 47.12 11.13 9.23
CA TYR A 190 46.62 10.15 10.23
C TYR A 190 45.23 9.66 9.87
N ASP A 191 45.00 8.37 10.04
CA ASP A 191 43.72 7.73 9.89
C ASP A 191 43.22 7.29 11.27
N PHE A 192 42.01 7.71 11.62
CA PHE A 192 41.35 7.39 12.89
C PHE A 192 40.18 6.44 12.61
N SER A 193 40.23 5.23 13.16
CA SER A 193 39.11 4.30 13.12
C SER A 193 38.07 4.70 14.17
N PHE A 194 36.81 4.41 13.92
CA PHE A 194 35.72 4.65 14.85
C PHE A 194 34.77 3.44 14.90
N ASP A 195 34.15 3.26 16.06
CA ASP A 195 33.07 2.31 16.23
C ASP A 195 31.79 2.88 15.66
N GLU A 196 30.98 2.01 15.04
CA GLU A 196 29.71 2.34 14.42
C GLU A 196 28.57 1.95 15.37
N ARG A 197 27.74 2.92 15.78
CA ARG A 197 26.66 2.68 16.73
C ARG A 197 25.36 3.35 16.29
N VAL A 198 24.24 2.65 16.44
CA VAL A 198 22.90 3.23 16.29
C VAL A 198 22.15 3.00 17.59
N ASP A 199 21.66 4.08 18.19
CA ASP A 199 21.13 4.12 19.56
C ASP A 199 22.14 3.49 20.53
N GLY A 200 21.82 2.35 21.12
CA GLY A 200 22.72 1.58 21.99
C GLY A 200 23.35 0.36 21.33
N LEU A 201 23.06 0.10 20.02
CA LEU A 201 23.49 -1.10 19.31
C LEU A 201 24.76 -0.83 18.50
N ASN A 202 25.79 -1.66 18.66
CA ASN A 202 26.99 -1.64 17.82
C ASN A 202 26.69 -2.36 16.49
N ILE A 203 27.03 -1.70 15.37
CA ILE A 203 26.70 -2.20 14.01
C ILE A 203 27.87 -2.92 13.36
N GLY A 204 29.05 -2.77 13.83
CA GLY A 204 30.23 -3.37 13.23
C GLY A 204 31.24 -3.82 14.27
N ASN A 205 32.51 -3.75 13.89
CA ASN A 205 33.61 -4.02 14.78
C ASN A 205 33.67 -2.96 15.88
N THR A 206 34.04 -3.38 17.08
CA THR A 206 34.20 -2.52 18.25
C THR A 206 35.65 -2.53 18.70
N GLY A 207 36.08 -1.49 19.40
CA GLY A 207 37.41 -1.39 19.98
C GLY A 207 38.25 -0.25 19.43
N SER A 208 37.62 0.71 18.74
CA SER A 208 38.24 1.97 18.36
C SER A 208 38.16 2.98 19.51
N ASP A 209 39.07 3.95 19.53
CA ASP A 209 39.07 5.02 20.53
C ASP A 209 37.97 6.05 20.32
N MET A 210 37.39 6.08 19.12
CA MET A 210 36.31 7.00 18.72
C MET A 210 35.02 6.23 18.38
N CYS A 211 33.88 6.86 18.52
CA CYS A 211 32.59 6.32 18.13
C CYS A 211 31.79 7.30 17.28
N LEU A 212 31.19 6.81 16.19
CA LEU A 212 30.17 7.55 15.43
C LEU A 212 28.81 6.95 15.76
N ARG A 213 28.01 7.71 16.49
CA ARG A 213 26.69 7.29 17.00
C ARG A 213 25.57 8.03 16.29
N PHE A 214 24.62 7.26 15.76
CA PHE A 214 23.35 7.78 15.29
C PHE A 214 22.25 7.49 16.29
N MET A 215 21.39 8.48 16.54
CA MET A 215 20.26 8.32 17.44
C MET A 215 18.97 8.41 16.65
N THR A 216 18.15 7.36 16.72
CA THR A 216 16.85 7.27 16.06
C THR A 216 15.73 7.77 16.97
N VAL A 217 14.48 7.76 16.47
CA VAL A 217 13.30 8.07 17.28
C VAL A 217 13.05 7.05 18.40
N ALA A 218 13.63 5.85 18.30
CA ALA A 218 13.55 4.80 19.32
C ALA A 218 14.51 4.97 20.49
N ALA A 219 15.49 5.90 20.37
CA ALA A 219 16.39 6.20 21.49
C ALA A 219 15.63 6.75 22.69
N ASP A 220 16.07 6.39 23.88
CA ASP A 220 15.46 6.88 25.12
C ASP A 220 15.41 8.42 25.17
N ALA A 221 14.29 8.97 25.63
CA ALA A 221 14.11 10.41 25.74
C ALA A 221 15.16 11.08 26.64
N SER A 222 15.67 10.37 27.64
CA SER A 222 16.76 10.82 28.52
C SER A 222 18.08 10.98 27.77
N ASP A 223 18.36 10.12 26.81
CA ASP A 223 19.61 10.15 26.03
C ASP A 223 19.59 11.22 24.95
N ARG A 224 18.40 11.66 24.52
CA ARG A 224 18.22 12.78 23.56
C ARG A 224 18.24 14.17 24.21
N GLN A 225 18.39 14.25 25.54
CA GLN A 225 18.50 15.54 26.23
C GLN A 225 19.82 16.23 25.91
N GLU A 226 19.77 17.54 25.67
CA GLU A 226 20.93 18.36 25.27
C GLU A 226 22.14 18.19 26.21
N LEU A 227 21.90 18.21 27.53
CA LEU A 227 22.97 18.04 28.52
C LEU A 227 23.65 16.66 28.44
N LYS A 228 22.88 15.64 28.14
CA LYS A 228 23.37 14.27 27.97
C LYS A 228 24.22 14.18 26.69
N LEU A 229 23.71 14.71 25.58
CA LEU A 229 24.41 14.77 24.29
C LEU A 229 25.75 15.51 24.40
N ILE A 230 25.76 16.66 25.10
CA ILE A 230 27.00 17.41 25.36
C ILE A 230 27.98 16.59 26.20
N THR A 231 27.50 15.84 27.18
CA THR A 231 28.35 15.03 28.03
C THR A 231 28.95 13.86 27.26
N ASP A 232 28.13 13.15 26.51
CA ASP A 232 28.54 11.97 25.74
C ASP A 232 29.50 12.37 24.61
N SER A 233 29.26 13.51 23.91
CA SER A 233 30.17 14.01 22.88
C SER A 233 31.57 14.42 23.35
N LYS A 234 31.75 14.62 24.66
CA LYS A 234 33.07 14.86 25.26
C LYS A 234 33.90 13.57 25.48
N ASN A 235 33.28 12.42 25.34
CA ASN A 235 33.88 11.10 25.57
C ASN A 235 34.25 10.42 24.24
N ASP A 236 34.81 11.21 23.28
CA ASP A 236 35.23 10.72 21.97
C ASP A 236 34.10 10.17 21.08
N GLU A 237 32.85 10.60 21.33
CA GLU A 237 31.68 10.27 20.51
C GLU A 237 31.27 11.44 19.60
N ALA A 238 31.14 11.17 18.29
CA ALA A 238 30.43 12.05 17.38
C ALA A 238 28.97 11.59 17.28
N ILE A 239 28.02 12.43 17.67
CA ILE A 239 26.60 12.07 17.78
C ILE A 239 25.79 12.78 16.71
N CYS A 240 25.04 12.00 15.92
CA CYS A 240 24.06 12.47 14.93
C CYS A 240 22.66 12.10 15.38
N VAL A 241 21.81 13.10 15.67
CA VAL A 241 20.40 12.86 16.03
C VAL A 241 19.55 12.92 14.76
N LEU A 242 18.89 11.83 14.41
CA LEU A 242 18.00 11.78 13.27
C LEU A 242 16.70 12.53 13.57
N SER A 243 16.21 13.26 12.55
CA SER A 243 14.96 14.00 12.66
C SER A 243 13.75 13.06 12.70
N ASP A 244 12.77 13.42 13.50
CA ASP A 244 11.45 12.80 13.58
C ASP A 244 10.47 13.32 12.52
N SER A 245 10.92 14.24 11.64
CA SER A 245 10.07 14.84 10.61
C SER A 245 9.64 13.86 9.50
N TYR A 246 10.28 12.71 9.41
CA TYR A 246 9.99 11.67 8.41
C TYR A 246 9.74 10.33 9.10
N PRO A 247 8.72 9.56 8.67
CA PRO A 247 8.38 8.26 9.29
C PRO A 247 9.29 7.13 8.78
N TYR A 248 10.62 7.32 8.90
CA TYR A 248 11.60 6.33 8.42
C TYR A 248 11.58 5.04 9.26
N PHE A 249 11.27 5.14 10.55
CA PHE A 249 11.25 4.01 11.46
C PHE A 249 10.07 3.08 11.12
N GLU A 250 8.87 3.64 10.98
CA GLU A 250 7.66 2.93 10.58
C GLU A 250 7.75 2.39 9.16
N SER A 251 8.50 3.07 8.27
CA SER A 251 8.70 2.63 6.88
C SER A 251 9.61 1.39 6.77
N ILE A 252 10.41 1.10 7.78
CA ILE A 252 11.27 -0.09 7.83
C ILE A 252 10.55 -1.25 8.53
N GLU A 253 9.60 -0.94 9.43
CA GLU A 253 8.76 -1.94 10.08
C GLU A 253 7.78 -2.63 9.12
N LEU A 254 7.38 -1.93 8.05
CA LEU A 254 6.47 -2.43 7.00
C LEU A 254 7.19 -3.33 6.00
#